data_db55967b44d3f3195710093842a5016c
#
_entry.id   db55967b44d3f3195710093842a5016c
#
_cell.length_a   1.000
_cell.length_b   1.000
_cell.length_c   1.000
_cell.angle_alpha   90.00
_cell.angle_beta   90.00
_cell.angle_gamma   90.00
#
_symmetry.space_group_name_H-M   'P 1'
#
loop_
_entity.id
_entity.type
_entity.pdbx_description
1 polymer ?
#
loop_
_entity_poly.entity_id
_entity_poly.type
_entity_poly.pdbx_seq_one_letter_code
_entity_poly.pdbx_strand_id
1 'polypeptide(L)'
;MKFQELLAGKQINWDRVKLIRHNLTKEEIAANYERGYLELYQSVQNHARFRDCDMVISFLGTEGTNGVFQGCYCVGGSKPYIRTKFPEDFVPDSGMTEEKSVVYELVKTDLLADMKDRLVIDWGKGTINFCQNGTTEKEVLEIRPAVSEISFTSYDRVLLSFETLHKIVYNKAAYKEWEEKLSAVAGVYLITDTKTGKH
;
A
#
# COMPACT_ATOMS: atom_id res chain seq x y z
N MET A 1 -3.90 -4.36 20.23
CA MET A 1 -4.96 -4.93 19.36
C MET A 1 -4.27 -5.60 18.19
N LYS A 2 -4.69 -6.80 17.83
CA LYS A 2 -4.15 -7.50 16.67
C LYS A 2 -4.90 -7.12 15.40
N PHE A 3 -4.19 -7.12 14.28
CA PHE A 3 -4.79 -6.85 12.96
C PHE A 3 -5.93 -7.83 12.64
N GLN A 4 -5.75 -9.11 12.98
CA GLN A 4 -6.74 -10.14 12.76
C GLN A 4 -8.06 -9.87 13.51
N GLU A 5 -8.02 -9.16 14.64
CA GLU A 5 -9.20 -8.79 15.42
C GLU A 5 -10.10 -7.78 14.69
N LEU A 6 -9.53 -6.93 13.82
CA LEU A 6 -10.30 -6.00 12.99
C LEU A 6 -11.23 -6.72 12.00
N LEU A 7 -10.90 -7.93 11.66
CA LEU A 7 -11.66 -8.80 10.77
C LEU A 7 -12.41 -9.91 11.53
N ALA A 8 -12.43 -9.84 12.87
CA ALA A 8 -13.25 -10.74 13.68
C ALA A 8 -14.73 -10.60 13.27
N GLY A 9 -15.41 -11.71 13.08
CA GLY A 9 -16.80 -11.72 12.57
C GLY A 9 -16.92 -11.82 11.06
N LYS A 10 -15.81 -11.69 10.30
CA LYS A 10 -15.76 -12.10 8.89
C LYS A 10 -15.34 -13.55 8.81
N GLN A 11 -15.95 -14.31 7.90
CA GLN A 11 -15.63 -15.72 7.70
C GLN A 11 -14.32 -15.87 6.89
N ILE A 12 -13.18 -15.59 7.54
CA ILE A 12 -11.86 -15.66 6.92
C ILE A 12 -11.14 -16.91 7.41
N ASN A 13 -10.75 -17.78 6.50
CA ASN A 13 -9.86 -18.89 6.80
C ASN A 13 -8.40 -18.39 6.76
N TRP A 14 -7.86 -18.02 7.91
CA TRP A 14 -6.52 -17.45 8.05
C TRP A 14 -5.40 -18.37 7.56
N ASP A 15 -5.60 -19.69 7.55
CA ASP A 15 -4.62 -20.64 6.98
C ASP A 15 -4.46 -20.48 5.47
N ARG A 16 -5.48 -19.92 4.81
CA ARG A 16 -5.49 -19.65 3.36
C ARG A 16 -5.30 -18.17 3.02
N VAL A 17 -4.77 -17.39 3.95
CA VAL A 17 -4.42 -15.97 3.76
C VAL A 17 -2.91 -15.81 3.71
N LYS A 18 -2.44 -14.95 2.82
CA LYS A 18 -1.06 -14.43 2.85
C LYS A 18 -1.06 -12.93 3.14
N LEU A 19 -0.14 -12.53 4.00
CA LEU A 19 0.19 -11.14 4.23
C LEU A 19 1.44 -10.82 3.40
N ILE A 20 1.40 -9.73 2.63
CA ILE A 20 2.55 -9.28 1.84
C ILE A 20 2.91 -7.84 2.20
N ARG A 21 4.21 -7.55 2.25
CA ARG A 21 4.74 -6.21 2.54
C ARG A 21 5.75 -5.81 1.47
N HIS A 22 5.42 -4.80 0.72
CA HIS A 22 6.28 -4.20 -0.31
C HIS A 22 7.09 -3.06 0.30
N ASN A 23 8.42 -3.17 0.27
CA ASN A 23 9.29 -2.17 0.87
C ASN A 23 9.62 -1.07 -0.14
N LEU A 24 9.16 0.15 0.11
CA LEU A 24 9.40 1.32 -0.74
C LEU A 24 10.87 1.79 -0.78
N THR A 25 11.77 1.21 0.02
CA THR A 25 13.22 1.47 -0.13
C THR A 25 13.83 0.75 -1.33
N LYS A 26 13.09 -0.19 -1.92
CA LYS A 26 13.48 -0.85 -3.16
C LYS A 26 13.00 -0.03 -4.36
N GLU A 27 13.94 0.31 -5.24
CA GLU A 27 13.71 1.20 -6.37
C GLU A 27 12.58 0.71 -7.30
N GLU A 28 12.55 -0.58 -7.62
CA GLU A 28 11.53 -1.18 -8.47
C GLU A 28 10.13 -1.09 -7.85
N ILE A 29 10.03 -1.24 -6.52
CA ILE A 29 8.75 -1.15 -5.81
C ILE A 29 8.28 0.30 -5.75
N ALA A 30 9.18 1.23 -5.40
CA ALA A 30 8.87 2.65 -5.37
C ALA A 30 8.40 3.16 -6.73
N ALA A 31 9.13 2.82 -7.81
CA ALA A 31 8.78 3.22 -9.17
C ALA A 31 7.40 2.70 -9.61
N ASN A 32 7.08 1.43 -9.32
CA ASN A 32 5.77 0.88 -9.64
C ASN A 32 4.65 1.47 -8.77
N TYR A 33 4.93 1.77 -7.50
CA TYR A 33 3.97 2.43 -6.63
C TYR A 33 3.61 3.84 -7.12
N GLU A 34 4.61 4.65 -7.47
CA GLU A 34 4.44 6.00 -8.02
C GLU A 34 3.64 6.02 -9.33
N ARG A 35 3.81 5.00 -10.16
CA ARG A 35 3.08 4.84 -11.43
C ARG A 35 1.68 4.23 -11.29
N GLY A 36 1.28 3.86 -10.06
CA GLY A 36 0.00 3.19 -9.81
C GLY A 36 -0.02 1.70 -10.17
N TYR A 37 1.15 1.08 -10.34
CA TYR A 37 1.28 -0.34 -10.72
C TYR A 37 1.51 -1.29 -9.54
N LEU A 38 1.30 -0.84 -8.30
CA LEU A 38 1.50 -1.70 -7.13
C LEU A 38 0.66 -2.99 -7.20
N GLU A 39 -0.61 -2.89 -7.61
CA GLU A 39 -1.50 -4.05 -7.73
C GLU A 39 -1.03 -5.01 -8.84
N LEU A 40 -0.55 -4.46 -9.94
CA LEU A 40 0.05 -5.23 -11.02
C LEU A 40 1.36 -5.89 -10.58
N TYR A 41 2.23 -5.15 -9.88
CA TYR A 41 3.49 -5.66 -9.35
C TYR A 41 3.29 -6.83 -8.38
N GLN A 42 2.37 -6.68 -7.41
CA GLN A 42 2.11 -7.73 -6.42
C GLN A 42 1.43 -8.97 -7.00
N SER A 43 0.78 -8.86 -8.17
CA SER A 43 0.17 -10.00 -8.85
C SER A 43 1.19 -10.95 -9.48
N VAL A 44 2.40 -10.44 -9.80
CA VAL A 44 3.49 -11.25 -10.38
C VAL A 44 4.24 -11.95 -9.26
N GLN A 45 4.13 -13.27 -9.20
CA GLN A 45 4.71 -14.07 -8.13
C GLN A 45 5.33 -15.37 -8.67
N ASN A 46 6.20 -15.99 -7.85
CA ASN A 46 6.61 -17.35 -8.10
C ASN A 46 5.39 -18.28 -8.09
N HIS A 47 5.42 -19.29 -8.96
CA HIS A 47 4.31 -20.21 -9.24
C HIS A 47 3.62 -20.85 -8.01
N ALA A 48 4.32 -20.99 -6.89
CA ALA A 48 3.77 -21.62 -5.69
C ALA A 48 3.28 -20.63 -4.63
N ARG A 49 3.50 -19.30 -4.82
CA ARG A 49 3.33 -18.31 -3.74
C ARG A 49 1.90 -18.22 -3.21
N PHE A 50 0.93 -18.14 -4.11
CA PHE A 50 -0.48 -17.97 -3.78
C PHE A 50 -1.37 -19.15 -4.21
N ARG A 51 -0.77 -20.29 -4.59
CA ARG A 51 -1.51 -21.46 -5.11
C ARG A 51 -2.66 -21.91 -4.19
N ASP A 52 -2.41 -21.93 -2.89
CA ASP A 52 -3.36 -22.43 -1.90
C ASP A 52 -3.96 -21.29 -1.06
N CYS A 53 -3.98 -20.06 -1.62
CA CYS A 53 -4.54 -18.88 -0.98
C CYS A 53 -5.92 -18.55 -1.50
N ASP A 54 -6.80 -18.13 -0.60
CA ASP A 54 -8.07 -17.50 -0.94
C ASP A 54 -7.94 -15.97 -0.93
N MET A 55 -7.00 -15.45 -0.13
CA MET A 55 -6.85 -14.00 0.06
C MET A 55 -5.39 -13.59 0.27
N VAL A 56 -5.06 -12.44 -0.30
CA VAL A 56 -3.83 -11.70 -0.03
C VAL A 56 -4.17 -10.37 0.62
N ILE A 57 -3.47 -10.01 1.68
CA ILE A 57 -3.59 -8.73 2.35
C ILE A 57 -2.26 -7.98 2.20
N SER A 58 -2.32 -6.81 1.60
CA SER A 58 -1.16 -6.05 1.14
C SER A 58 -0.85 -4.86 2.06
N PHE A 59 0.44 -4.66 2.31
CA PHE A 59 1.00 -3.57 3.08
C PHE A 59 2.19 -2.93 2.36
N LEU A 60 2.42 -1.65 2.59
CA LEU A 60 3.64 -0.94 2.20
C LEU A 60 4.56 -0.77 3.40
N GLY A 61 5.82 -1.14 3.22
CA GLY A 61 6.88 -0.84 4.18
C GLY A 61 7.47 0.53 3.90
N THR A 62 7.36 1.43 4.86
CA THR A 62 7.90 2.79 4.75
C THR A 62 9.18 2.91 5.58
N GLU A 63 9.11 2.70 6.88
CA GLU A 63 10.24 2.80 7.80
C GLU A 63 10.28 1.57 8.73
N GLY A 64 11.48 1.10 9.05
CA GLY A 64 11.71 0.01 9.99
C GLY A 64 10.84 -1.23 9.70
N THR A 65 10.11 -1.68 10.72
CA THR A 65 9.20 -2.82 10.65
C THR A 65 7.76 -2.45 10.33
N ASN A 66 7.45 -1.18 10.06
CA ASN A 66 6.09 -0.73 9.80
C ASN A 66 5.54 -1.27 8.49
N GLY A 67 4.25 -1.60 8.49
CA GLY A 67 3.48 -1.94 7.30
C GLY A 67 2.21 -1.12 7.24
N VAL A 68 2.03 -0.31 6.19
CA VAL A 68 0.85 0.52 5.96
C VAL A 68 -0.12 -0.24 5.06
N PHE A 69 -1.32 -0.47 5.52
CA PHE A 69 -2.34 -1.26 4.83
C PHE A 69 -2.73 -0.67 3.47
N GLN A 70 -2.80 -1.51 2.44
CA GLN A 70 -3.16 -1.12 1.07
C GLN A 70 -4.45 -1.76 0.57
N GLY A 71 -4.79 -2.94 1.04
CA GLY A 71 -6.03 -3.61 0.65
C GLY A 71 -6.01 -5.12 0.88
N CYS A 72 -7.20 -5.69 0.73
CA CYS A 72 -7.44 -7.14 0.74
C CYS A 72 -7.86 -7.56 -0.68
N TYR A 73 -7.34 -8.68 -1.16
CA TYR A 73 -7.58 -9.19 -2.50
C TYR A 73 -7.95 -10.66 -2.45
N CYS A 74 -9.07 -11.04 -3.08
CA CYS A 74 -9.33 -12.44 -3.37
C CYS A 74 -8.36 -12.94 -4.45
N VAL A 75 -7.85 -14.16 -4.25
CA VAL A 75 -6.94 -14.81 -5.18
C VAL A 75 -7.73 -15.70 -6.12
N GLY A 76 -7.63 -15.40 -7.41
CA GLY A 76 -8.17 -16.20 -8.50
C GLY A 76 -7.13 -17.14 -9.13
N GLY A 77 -7.37 -17.45 -10.39
CA GLY A 77 -6.43 -18.24 -11.20
C GLY A 77 -5.11 -17.54 -11.46
N SER A 78 -4.19 -18.24 -12.10
CA SER A 78 -2.91 -17.65 -12.53
C SER A 78 -2.65 -17.94 -14.02
N LYS A 79 -1.88 -17.05 -14.64
CA LYS A 79 -1.44 -17.14 -16.04
C LYS A 79 0.09 -16.97 -16.09
N PRO A 80 0.77 -17.51 -17.11
CA PRO A 80 2.19 -17.25 -17.30
C PRO A 80 2.49 -15.75 -17.35
N TYR A 81 3.56 -15.35 -16.68
CA TYR A 81 4.09 -13.98 -16.82
C TYR A 81 4.73 -13.83 -18.20
N ILE A 82 4.28 -12.82 -18.94
CA ILE A 82 4.82 -12.45 -20.25
C ILE A 82 5.11 -10.95 -20.21
N ARG A 83 6.39 -10.56 -20.22
CA ARG A 83 6.84 -9.18 -20.05
C ARG A 83 6.18 -8.21 -21.03
N THR A 84 5.99 -8.60 -22.26
CA THR A 84 5.41 -7.74 -23.31
C THR A 84 3.94 -7.43 -23.10
N LYS A 85 3.26 -8.09 -22.16
CA LYS A 85 1.86 -7.79 -21.78
C LYS A 85 1.75 -6.75 -20.66
N PHE A 86 2.87 -6.26 -20.16
CA PHE A 86 2.95 -5.24 -19.12
C PHE A 86 3.30 -3.88 -19.74
N PRO A 87 2.96 -2.75 -19.07
CA PRO A 87 3.36 -1.43 -19.53
C PRO A 87 4.87 -1.35 -19.77
N GLU A 88 5.30 -0.55 -20.72
CA GLU A 88 6.73 -0.40 -21.06
C GLU A 88 7.53 0.11 -19.87
N ASP A 89 6.96 1.03 -19.10
CA ASP A 89 7.55 1.65 -17.91
C ASP A 89 7.34 0.86 -16.61
N PHE A 90 6.70 -0.33 -16.69
CA PHE A 90 6.65 -1.27 -15.56
C PHE A 90 8.05 -1.78 -15.23
N VAL A 91 8.45 -1.70 -13.96
CA VAL A 91 9.77 -2.12 -13.48
C VAL A 91 9.69 -3.50 -12.82
N PRO A 92 10.11 -4.57 -13.48
CA PRO A 92 10.10 -5.90 -12.87
C PRO A 92 11.20 -6.02 -11.80
N ASP A 93 10.92 -6.80 -10.75
CA ASP A 93 11.94 -7.30 -9.84
C ASP A 93 12.87 -8.31 -10.57
N SER A 94 14.12 -8.41 -10.14
CA SER A 94 15.11 -9.34 -10.72
C SER A 94 14.70 -10.82 -10.66
N GLY A 95 13.76 -11.17 -9.76
CA GLY A 95 13.17 -12.50 -9.67
C GLY A 95 11.98 -12.74 -10.60
N MET A 96 11.46 -11.70 -11.26
CA MET A 96 10.33 -11.80 -12.20
C MET A 96 10.81 -12.19 -13.57
N THR A 97 10.77 -13.48 -13.88
CA THR A 97 11.15 -14.04 -15.18
C THR A 97 10.00 -14.84 -15.78
N GLU A 98 9.92 -14.90 -17.11
CA GLU A 98 8.86 -15.65 -17.80
C GLU A 98 8.89 -17.14 -17.48
N GLU A 99 10.06 -17.66 -17.12
CA GLU A 99 10.24 -19.07 -16.76
C GLU A 99 9.69 -19.40 -15.34
N LYS A 100 9.83 -18.47 -14.38
CA LYS A 100 9.59 -18.76 -12.95
C LYS A 100 8.35 -18.06 -12.38
N SER A 101 7.81 -17.09 -13.11
CA SER A 101 6.76 -16.24 -12.62
C SER A 101 5.43 -16.48 -13.30
N VAL A 102 4.37 -16.30 -12.53
CA VAL A 102 2.99 -16.26 -12.99
C VAL A 102 2.34 -14.96 -12.54
N VAL A 103 1.29 -14.57 -13.22
CA VAL A 103 0.42 -13.46 -12.84
C VAL A 103 -0.83 -14.04 -12.22
N TYR A 104 -1.03 -13.81 -10.94
CA TYR A 104 -2.26 -14.17 -10.24
C TYR A 104 -3.36 -13.14 -10.51
N GLU A 105 -4.57 -13.59 -10.67
CA GLU A 105 -5.74 -12.73 -10.65
C GLU A 105 -6.00 -12.29 -9.20
N LEU A 106 -5.84 -11.01 -8.92
CA LEU A 106 -6.09 -10.41 -7.60
C LEU A 106 -7.28 -9.47 -7.73
N VAL A 107 -8.41 -9.87 -7.14
CA VAL A 107 -9.63 -9.07 -7.14
C VAL A 107 -9.74 -8.31 -5.82
N LYS A 108 -9.64 -6.99 -5.86
CA LYS A 108 -9.74 -6.14 -4.68
C LYS A 108 -11.11 -6.27 -4.02
N THR A 109 -11.14 -6.34 -2.71
CA THR A 109 -12.35 -6.40 -1.89
C THR A 109 -12.56 -5.09 -1.15
N ASP A 110 -13.76 -4.88 -0.60
CA ASP A 110 -14.09 -3.73 0.24
C ASP A 110 -13.72 -3.95 1.73
N LEU A 111 -13.07 -5.08 2.05
CA LEU A 111 -12.63 -5.36 3.43
C LEU A 111 -11.63 -4.30 3.88
N LEU A 112 -11.97 -3.58 4.94
CA LEU A 112 -11.17 -2.49 5.51
C LEU A 112 -10.79 -1.40 4.46
N ALA A 113 -11.65 -1.15 3.46
CA ALA A 113 -11.34 -0.17 2.40
C ALA A 113 -11.09 1.24 2.96
N ASP A 114 -11.80 1.60 4.02
CA ASP A 114 -11.65 2.87 4.77
C ASP A 114 -10.34 2.96 5.56
N MET A 115 -9.64 1.84 5.75
CA MET A 115 -8.35 1.75 6.47
C MET A 115 -7.13 1.87 5.53
N LYS A 116 -7.35 1.92 4.21
CA LYS A 116 -6.24 2.09 3.26
C LYS A 116 -5.43 3.35 3.60
N ASP A 117 -4.09 3.23 3.59
CA ASP A 117 -3.11 4.28 3.94
C ASP A 117 -3.18 4.80 5.39
N ARG A 118 -4.10 4.28 6.20
CA ARG A 118 -4.35 4.71 7.58
C ARG A 118 -3.90 3.69 8.62
N LEU A 119 -4.21 2.42 8.39
CA LEU A 119 -3.87 1.35 9.32
C LEU A 119 -2.40 0.98 9.20
N VAL A 120 -1.68 1.11 10.29
CA VAL A 120 -0.26 0.79 10.40
C VAL A 120 -0.08 -0.39 11.36
N ILE A 121 0.64 -1.39 10.91
CA ILE A 121 0.97 -2.58 11.71
C ILE A 121 2.48 -2.71 11.93
N ASP A 122 2.86 -3.45 12.97
CA ASP A 122 4.23 -3.96 13.10
C ASP A 122 4.35 -5.26 12.29
N TRP A 123 5.22 -5.23 11.27
CA TRP A 123 5.52 -6.43 10.47
C TRP A 123 6.33 -7.46 11.26
N GLY A 124 7.03 -7.02 12.30
CA GLY A 124 7.91 -7.83 13.13
C GLY A 124 9.33 -7.98 12.57
N LYS A 125 10.17 -8.68 13.30
CA LYS A 125 11.62 -8.84 12.99
C LYS A 125 11.92 -9.52 11.66
N GLY A 126 10.95 -10.19 11.06
CA GLY A 126 11.07 -10.88 9.77
C GLY A 126 10.90 -9.97 8.55
N THR A 127 11.41 -8.72 8.55
CA THR A 127 11.26 -7.77 7.43
C THR A 127 11.88 -8.26 6.12
N ILE A 128 12.84 -9.17 6.17
CA ILE A 128 13.40 -9.85 5.00
C ILE A 128 12.34 -10.73 4.31
N ASN A 129 11.42 -11.29 5.09
CA ASN A 129 10.33 -12.10 4.56
C ASN A 129 9.12 -11.22 4.22
N PHE A 130 9.05 -10.79 2.96
CA PHE A 130 7.98 -9.93 2.46
C PHE A 130 6.61 -10.61 2.40
N CYS A 131 6.55 -11.94 2.48
CA CYS A 131 5.33 -12.74 2.45
C CYS A 131 5.25 -13.64 3.67
N GLN A 132 4.21 -13.50 4.46
CA GLN A 132 3.98 -14.28 5.68
C GLN A 132 2.59 -14.92 5.66
N ASN A 133 2.37 -15.94 6.49
CA ASN A 133 1.06 -16.58 6.63
C ASN A 133 0.07 -15.65 7.34
N GLY A 134 -1.20 -15.72 6.99
CA GLY A 134 -2.26 -14.93 7.62
C GLY A 134 -2.43 -15.19 9.11
N THR A 135 -2.06 -16.40 9.57
CA THR A 135 -2.02 -16.78 10.99
C THR A 135 -0.90 -16.08 11.78
N THR A 136 0.06 -15.44 11.11
CA THR A 136 1.08 -14.64 11.79
C THR A 136 0.46 -13.35 12.30
N GLU A 137 0.20 -13.29 13.60
CA GLU A 137 -0.40 -12.13 14.25
C GLU A 137 0.41 -10.86 14.03
N LYS A 138 -0.29 -9.75 13.77
CA LYS A 138 0.29 -8.43 13.58
C LYS A 138 -0.28 -7.44 14.59
N GLU A 139 0.58 -6.72 15.27
CA GLU A 139 0.14 -5.64 16.16
C GLU A 139 -0.25 -4.41 15.35
N VAL A 140 -1.41 -3.85 15.67
CA VAL A 140 -1.81 -2.54 15.17
C VAL A 140 -1.08 -1.49 16.00
N LEU A 141 -0.23 -0.71 15.33
CA LEU A 141 0.53 0.37 15.95
C LEU A 141 -0.29 1.66 15.98
N GLU A 142 -0.99 1.93 14.88
CA GLU A 142 -1.69 3.20 14.68
C GLU A 142 -2.83 3.02 13.67
N ILE A 143 -3.93 3.74 13.88
CA ILE A 143 -4.94 4.02 12.85
C ILE A 143 -4.95 5.53 12.66
N ARG A 144 -4.38 5.99 11.56
CA ARG A 144 -4.30 7.42 11.22
C ARG A 144 -5.70 7.97 10.97
N PRO A 145 -5.96 9.25 11.30
CA PRO A 145 -7.23 9.89 10.97
C PRO A 145 -7.57 9.74 9.48
N ALA A 146 -8.85 9.63 9.17
CA ALA A 146 -9.28 9.74 7.78
C ALA A 146 -8.96 11.15 7.28
N VAL A 147 -8.55 11.29 6.03
CA VAL A 147 -8.23 12.62 5.49
C VAL A 147 -9.49 13.47 5.31
N SER A 148 -10.66 12.84 5.19
CA SER A 148 -11.94 13.55 5.31
C SER A 148 -12.15 14.21 6.69
N GLU A 149 -11.40 13.80 7.71
CA GLU A 149 -11.35 14.42 9.03
C GLU A 149 -10.34 15.57 9.11
N ILE A 150 -9.45 15.69 8.11
CA ILE A 150 -8.59 16.86 7.91
C ILE A 150 -9.36 17.83 7.00
N SER A 151 -10.40 18.45 7.52
CA SER A 151 -11.09 19.52 6.80
C SER A 151 -10.15 20.69 6.60
N PHE A 152 -10.23 21.31 5.43
CA PHE A 152 -9.51 22.57 5.17
C PHE A 152 -10.05 23.64 6.14
N THR A 153 -9.22 24.08 7.07
CA THR A 153 -9.63 25.06 8.08
C THR A 153 -9.42 26.49 7.58
N SER A 154 -8.23 26.81 7.14
CA SER A 154 -7.86 28.14 6.59
C SER A 154 -6.44 28.08 6.01
N TYR A 155 -6.11 28.98 5.08
CA TYR A 155 -4.81 28.99 4.41
C TYR A 155 -3.63 29.27 5.35
N ASP A 156 -3.85 30.06 6.41
CA ASP A 156 -2.84 30.39 7.42
C ASP A 156 -2.55 29.26 8.42
N ARG A 157 -3.38 28.21 8.42
CA ARG A 157 -3.25 27.05 9.31
C ARG A 157 -2.94 25.75 8.58
N VAL A 158 -2.69 25.80 7.29
CA VAL A 158 -2.31 24.62 6.52
C VAL A 158 -0.91 24.19 6.91
N LEU A 159 -0.82 23.10 7.66
CA LEU A 159 0.42 22.40 7.95
C LEU A 159 0.25 20.94 7.54
N LEU A 160 0.90 20.57 6.45
CA LEU A 160 0.82 19.22 5.89
C LEU A 160 2.19 18.57 5.89
N SER A 161 2.23 17.27 6.20
CA SER A 161 3.40 16.47 5.87
C SER A 161 3.54 16.35 4.35
N PHE A 162 4.76 16.17 3.86
CA PHE A 162 5.01 15.92 2.44
C PHE A 162 4.19 14.71 1.93
N GLU A 163 4.08 13.66 2.71
CA GLU A 163 3.27 12.48 2.39
C GLU A 163 1.79 12.82 2.22
N THR A 164 1.24 13.65 3.11
CA THR A 164 -0.17 14.10 3.02
C THR A 164 -0.38 14.98 1.80
N LEU A 165 0.53 15.91 1.53
CA LEU A 165 0.48 16.75 0.34
C LEU A 165 0.53 15.92 -0.94
N HIS A 166 1.43 14.94 -1.00
CA HIS A 166 1.54 14.02 -2.12
C HIS A 166 0.23 13.26 -2.36
N LYS A 167 -0.41 12.75 -1.29
CA LYS A 167 -1.72 12.08 -1.39
C LYS A 167 -2.81 13.01 -1.93
N ILE A 168 -2.86 14.26 -1.47
CA ILE A 168 -3.81 15.27 -1.96
C ILE A 168 -3.63 15.49 -3.47
N VAL A 169 -2.40 15.66 -3.93
CA VAL A 169 -2.08 15.94 -5.34
C VAL A 169 -2.38 14.74 -6.24
N TYR A 170 -2.08 13.52 -5.80
CA TYR A 170 -2.20 12.32 -6.64
C TYR A 170 -3.52 11.55 -6.46
N ASN A 171 -4.34 11.88 -5.46
CA ASN A 171 -5.66 11.27 -5.27
C ASN A 171 -6.78 12.32 -5.21
N LYS A 172 -6.89 13.10 -6.26
CA LYS A 172 -7.82 14.24 -6.40
C LYS A 172 -9.27 13.91 -6.08
N ALA A 173 -9.73 12.71 -6.43
CA ALA A 173 -11.12 12.31 -6.16
C ALA A 173 -11.45 12.22 -4.66
N ALA A 174 -10.48 11.76 -3.85
CA ALA A 174 -10.66 11.66 -2.39
C ALA A 174 -10.44 13.00 -1.67
N TYR A 175 -9.76 13.97 -2.32
CA TYR A 175 -9.36 15.25 -1.73
C TYR A 175 -9.86 16.46 -2.50
N LYS A 176 -11.01 16.33 -3.12
CA LYS A 176 -11.57 17.36 -4.01
C LYS A 176 -11.65 18.75 -3.34
N GLU A 177 -12.07 18.82 -2.08
CA GLU A 177 -12.13 20.09 -1.33
C GLU A 177 -10.72 20.73 -1.21
N TRP A 178 -9.70 19.93 -0.89
CA TRP A 178 -8.31 20.40 -0.80
C TRP A 178 -7.77 20.85 -2.14
N GLU A 179 -8.05 20.09 -3.21
CA GLU A 179 -7.65 20.47 -4.57
C GLU A 179 -8.28 21.82 -4.98
N GLU A 180 -9.59 21.98 -4.78
CA GLU A 180 -10.31 23.22 -5.08
C GLU A 180 -9.75 24.41 -4.29
N LYS A 181 -9.45 24.23 -3.01
CA LYS A 181 -8.91 25.29 -2.16
C LYS A 181 -7.45 25.64 -2.51
N LEU A 182 -6.59 24.63 -2.65
CA LEU A 182 -5.17 24.88 -2.94
C LEU A 182 -4.94 25.39 -4.36
N SER A 183 -5.77 25.01 -5.34
CA SER A 183 -5.68 25.52 -6.71
C SER A 183 -6.26 26.92 -6.89
N ALA A 184 -7.08 27.39 -5.96
CA ALA A 184 -7.72 28.70 -6.05
C ALA A 184 -6.80 29.87 -5.61
N VAL A 185 -5.64 29.60 -5.04
CA VAL A 185 -4.72 30.61 -4.52
C VAL A 185 -3.31 30.43 -5.02
N ALA A 186 -2.67 31.53 -5.38
CA ALA A 186 -1.22 31.59 -5.53
C ALA A 186 -0.61 31.93 -4.15
N GLY A 187 0.17 31.01 -3.59
CA GLY A 187 0.74 31.14 -2.25
C GLY A 187 2.24 30.90 -2.24
N VAL A 188 2.89 31.40 -1.19
CA VAL A 188 4.26 31.03 -0.87
C VAL A 188 4.20 29.85 0.10
N TYR A 189 4.85 28.76 -0.28
CA TYR A 189 4.93 27.55 0.54
C TYR A 189 6.30 27.50 1.21
N LEU A 190 6.30 27.29 2.52
CA LEU A 190 7.51 26.98 3.26
C LEU A 190 7.62 25.45 3.40
N ILE A 191 8.66 24.88 2.79
CA ILE A 191 8.97 23.45 2.94
C ILE A 191 10.10 23.35 3.94
N THR A 192 9.87 22.69 5.07
CA THR A 192 10.86 22.46 6.11
C THR A 192 11.16 20.96 6.22
N ASP A 193 12.43 20.60 6.11
CA ASP A 193 12.88 19.26 6.50
C ASP A 193 12.97 19.17 8.03
N THR A 194 12.04 18.45 8.63
CA THR A 194 11.99 18.31 10.10
C THR A 194 13.17 17.56 10.69
N LYS A 195 13.92 16.79 9.88
CA LYS A 195 15.12 16.07 10.33
C LYS A 195 16.36 16.95 10.34
N THR A 196 16.49 17.84 9.38
CA THR A 196 17.68 18.70 9.22
C THR A 196 17.44 20.15 9.60
N GLY A 197 16.20 20.56 9.80
CA GLY A 197 15.82 21.96 10.08
C GLY A 197 16.12 22.93 8.94
N LYS A 198 16.41 22.43 7.73
CA LYS A 198 16.63 23.26 6.53
C LYS A 198 15.30 23.69 5.91
N HIS A 199 15.26 24.94 5.46
CA HIS A 199 14.13 25.55 4.77
C HIS A 199 14.44 25.69 3.29
#